data_15196294d0c11854a9d3dfa5ef560bf3
#
_entry.id   15196294d0c11854a9d3dfa5ef560bf3
#
_cell.length_a   1.000
_cell.length_b   1.000
_cell.length_c   1.000
_cell.angle_alpha   90.00
_cell.angle_beta   90.00
_cell.angle_gamma   90.00
#
_symmetry.space_group_name_H-M   'P 1'
#
loop_
_entity.id
_entity.type
_entity.pdbx_description
1 polymer ?
#
loop_
_entity_poly.entity_id
_entity_poly.type
_entity_poly.pdbx_seq_one_letter_code
_entity_poly.pdbx_strand_id
1 'polypeptide(L)'
;MTGTTGTAGTAGTSGSRFLTVAEVTEIARIAFTGDGVPELRVPGLLESAVHRPRARMFAESAYRDVHEQAAVLLHAIASNHPFVDGNKRAAWLSAAVFLGVNGVDLADVDLDRAYDLVVEVAAGELADIPGIAGRLREL
;
A
#
# COMPACT_ATOMS: atom_id res chain seq x y z
N MET A 1 -1.51 13.85 24.90
CA MET A 1 -1.80 14.03 24.53
C MET A 1 -1.93 13.79 23.97
N THR A 2 -1.77 13.70 23.93
CA THR A 2 -1.95 13.72 23.37
C THR A 2 -2.05 13.26 22.69
N GLY A 3 -1.87 13.19 22.50
CA GLY A 3 -1.91 13.07 21.82
C GLY A 3 -1.94 12.52 21.18
N THR A 4 -1.86 12.67 21.25
CA THR A 4 -1.99 12.38 20.72
C THR A 4 -2.13 11.89 20.12
N THR A 5 -2.03 12.04 20.10
CA THR A 5 -2.23 11.70 19.61
C THR A 5 -2.32 11.02 19.14
N GLY A 6 -2.30 11.10 19.11
CA GLY A 6 -2.36 10.68 18.67
C GLY A 6 -2.22 9.86 18.34
N THR A 7 -2.08 9.82 18.58
CA THR A 7 -2.06 9.20 18.44
C THR A 7 -2.00 8.30 18.39
N ALA A 8 -1.89 8.36 18.40
CA ALA A 8 -1.93 7.78 18.40
C ALA A 8 -1.83 6.79 18.51
N GLY A 9 -1.72 6.52 18.61
CA GLY A 9 -1.65 5.91 18.71
C GLY A 9 -1.41 4.97 18.91
N THR A 10 -1.25 4.80 19.05
CA THR A 10 -1.11 4.03 19.40
C THR A 10 -0.97 3.03 19.51
N ALA A 11 -0.81 2.94 19.46
CA ALA A 11 -0.50 2.12 20.09
C ALA A 11 -0.06 0.81 20.14
N GLY A 12 0.40 0.37 21.00
CA GLY A 12 1.04 -0.80 21.21
C GLY A 12 1.13 -1.51 20.03
N THR A 13 0.37 -1.24 19.45
CA THR A 13 0.42 -1.55 18.13
C THR A 13 1.31 -0.61 17.45
N SER A 14 1.54 -0.81 16.26
CA SER A 14 2.36 0.04 15.46
C SER A 14 1.89 1.47 15.42
N GLY A 15 0.62 1.71 15.68
CA GLY A 15 0.05 3.02 15.55
C GLY A 15 -0.09 3.48 14.12
N SER A 16 0.07 2.61 13.14
CA SER A 16 -0.07 2.96 11.73
C SER A 16 -1.51 3.31 11.38
N ARG A 17 -1.67 4.31 10.52
CA ARG A 17 -2.95 4.62 9.94
C ARG A 17 -3.11 3.82 8.64
N PHE A 18 -4.03 2.88 8.64
CA PHE A 18 -4.29 2.05 7.47
C PHE A 18 -5.30 2.73 6.53
N LEU A 19 -5.17 2.46 5.25
CA LEU A 19 -6.12 2.98 4.27
C LEU A 19 -7.38 2.11 4.27
N THR A 20 -8.50 2.73 3.92
CA THR A 20 -9.77 2.02 3.77
C THR A 20 -9.99 1.65 2.31
N VAL A 21 -10.96 0.77 2.06
CA VAL A 21 -11.36 0.42 0.69
C VAL A 21 -11.79 1.67 -0.07
N ALA A 22 -12.54 2.56 0.58
CA ALA A 22 -12.99 3.80 -0.05
C ALA A 22 -11.81 4.69 -0.46
N GLU A 23 -10.79 4.77 0.41
CA GLU A 23 -9.60 5.57 0.12
C GLU A 23 -8.81 5.00 -1.05
N VAL A 24 -8.62 3.69 -1.09
CA VAL A 24 -7.89 3.06 -2.20
C VAL A 24 -8.68 3.19 -3.50
N THR A 25 -10.00 3.09 -3.43
CA THR A 25 -10.85 3.30 -4.60
C THR A 25 -10.70 4.72 -5.14
N GLU A 26 -10.65 5.71 -4.24
CA GLU A 26 -10.45 7.10 -4.64
C GLU A 26 -9.07 7.32 -5.25
N ILE A 27 -8.03 6.70 -4.67
CA ILE A 27 -6.68 6.76 -5.22
C ILE A 27 -6.65 6.17 -6.62
N ALA A 28 -7.30 5.03 -6.82
CA ALA A 28 -7.36 4.38 -8.11
C ALA A 28 -8.11 5.26 -9.12
N ARG A 29 -9.17 5.93 -8.68
CA ARG A 29 -9.93 6.84 -9.55
C ARG A 29 -9.07 8.00 -10.03
N ILE A 30 -8.27 8.57 -9.13
CA ILE A 30 -7.36 9.67 -9.47
C ILE A 30 -6.26 9.19 -10.41
N ALA A 31 -5.74 7.99 -10.16
CA ALA A 31 -4.67 7.41 -10.97
C ALA A 31 -5.14 6.98 -12.36
N PHE A 32 -6.42 6.68 -12.48
CA PHE A 32 -7.00 6.19 -13.72
C PHE A 32 -7.15 7.35 -14.69
N THR A 33 -6.67 7.17 -15.91
CA THR A 33 -6.73 8.25 -16.90
C THR A 33 -8.02 8.27 -17.71
N GLY A 34 -8.89 7.29 -17.48
CA GLY A 34 -10.19 7.25 -18.15
C GLY A 34 -11.23 8.02 -17.37
N ASP A 35 -12.41 8.14 -17.94
CA ASP A 35 -13.55 8.77 -17.27
C ASP A 35 -14.20 7.77 -16.32
N GLY A 36 -14.65 8.29 -15.17
CA GLY A 36 -15.46 7.52 -14.25
C GLY A 36 -14.64 6.78 -13.21
N VAL A 37 -15.23 5.76 -12.62
CA VAL A 37 -14.66 4.98 -11.54
C VAL A 37 -13.98 3.75 -12.10
N PRO A 38 -12.78 3.38 -11.62
CA PRO A 38 -12.14 2.15 -12.08
C PRO A 38 -13.04 0.95 -11.81
N GLU A 39 -13.16 0.09 -12.80
CA GLU A 39 -13.99 -1.09 -12.68
C GLU A 39 -13.27 -2.17 -11.89
N LEU A 40 -13.95 -2.76 -10.91
CA LEU A 40 -13.42 -3.87 -10.15
C LEU A 40 -13.52 -5.15 -10.96
N ARG A 41 -12.43 -5.91 -11.02
CA ARG A 41 -12.40 -7.20 -11.67
C ARG A 41 -13.09 -8.25 -10.79
N VAL A 42 -12.68 -8.28 -9.51
CA VAL A 42 -13.27 -9.14 -8.48
C VAL A 42 -13.32 -8.33 -7.19
N PRO A 43 -14.51 -7.95 -6.70
CA PRO A 43 -14.63 -7.05 -5.55
C PRO A 43 -13.87 -7.53 -4.31
N GLY A 44 -13.90 -8.82 -4.01
CA GLY A 44 -13.23 -9.36 -2.84
C GLY A 44 -11.71 -9.19 -2.84
N LEU A 45 -11.09 -9.06 -4.01
CA LEU A 45 -9.65 -8.88 -4.10
C LEU A 45 -9.21 -7.52 -3.58
N LEU A 46 -9.99 -6.46 -3.83
CA LEU A 46 -9.65 -5.13 -3.31
C LEU A 46 -9.78 -5.11 -1.80
N GLU A 47 -10.86 -5.63 -1.27
CA GLU A 47 -11.08 -5.68 0.16
C GLU A 47 -9.97 -6.47 0.85
N SER A 48 -9.61 -7.63 0.31
CA SER A 48 -8.53 -8.45 0.83
C SER A 48 -7.20 -7.69 0.81
N ALA A 49 -6.88 -7.01 -0.30
CA ALA A 49 -5.63 -6.27 -0.43
C ALA A 49 -5.53 -5.15 0.60
N VAL A 50 -6.62 -4.41 0.80
CA VAL A 50 -6.66 -3.27 1.72
C VAL A 50 -6.48 -3.72 3.17
N HIS A 51 -6.94 -4.92 3.51
CA HIS A 51 -6.85 -5.42 4.89
C HIS A 51 -5.54 -6.14 5.19
N ARG A 52 -4.78 -6.57 4.19
CA ARG A 52 -3.54 -7.31 4.42
C ARG A 52 -2.52 -6.61 5.33
N PRO A 53 -2.30 -5.28 5.20
CA PRO A 53 -1.31 -4.62 6.07
C PRO A 53 -1.59 -4.73 7.55
N ARG A 54 -2.84 -4.93 7.94
CA ARG A 54 -3.22 -5.04 9.35
C ARG A 54 -3.36 -6.49 9.80
N ALA A 55 -2.84 -7.45 9.04
CA ALA A 55 -2.92 -8.86 9.40
C ALA A 55 -2.24 -9.14 10.74
N ARG A 56 -2.78 -10.09 11.48
CA ARG A 56 -2.25 -10.45 12.77
C ARG A 56 -1.91 -11.93 12.80
N MET A 57 -0.89 -12.25 13.58
CA MET A 57 -0.44 -13.61 13.76
C MET A 57 -0.15 -13.79 15.24
N PHE A 58 -0.82 -14.73 15.90
CA PHE A 58 -0.66 -14.98 17.33
C PHE A 58 -0.85 -13.71 18.16
N ALA A 59 -1.90 -12.93 17.86
CA ALA A 59 -2.27 -11.69 18.54
C ALA A 59 -1.27 -10.55 18.33
N GLU A 60 -0.31 -10.70 17.45
CA GLU A 60 0.62 -9.63 17.11
C GLU A 60 0.49 -9.23 15.64
N SER A 61 0.91 -8.01 15.31
CA SER A 61 0.91 -7.57 13.91
C SER A 61 1.89 -8.43 13.12
N ALA A 62 1.43 -8.95 12.00
CA ALA A 62 2.29 -9.72 11.10
C ALA A 62 3.32 -8.82 10.44
N TYR A 63 2.98 -7.55 10.20
CA TYR A 63 3.86 -6.56 9.58
C TYR A 63 3.94 -5.37 10.53
N ARG A 64 5.13 -5.15 11.13
CA ARG A 64 5.31 -4.16 12.19
C ARG A 64 5.79 -2.81 11.72
N ASP A 65 6.49 -2.80 10.62
CA ASP A 65 7.16 -1.64 10.06
C ASP A 65 6.29 -1.04 8.98
N VAL A 66 6.23 0.30 8.91
CA VAL A 66 5.37 0.96 7.91
C VAL A 66 5.79 0.60 6.49
N HIS A 67 7.08 0.37 6.25
CA HIS A 67 7.53 -0.04 4.91
C HIS A 67 7.09 -1.45 4.58
N GLU A 68 7.07 -2.35 5.57
CA GLU A 68 6.53 -3.70 5.37
C GLU A 68 5.03 -3.65 5.09
N GLN A 69 4.31 -2.80 5.81
CA GLN A 69 2.88 -2.64 5.60
C GLN A 69 2.58 -2.05 4.22
N ALA A 70 3.36 -1.07 3.80
CA ALA A 70 3.25 -0.51 2.45
C ALA A 70 3.59 -1.57 1.39
N ALA A 71 4.61 -2.39 1.65
CA ALA A 71 5.03 -3.45 0.74
C ALA A 71 3.92 -4.48 0.53
N VAL A 72 3.24 -4.86 1.61
CA VAL A 72 2.12 -5.80 1.54
C VAL A 72 0.98 -5.24 0.71
N LEU A 73 0.65 -3.96 0.91
CA LEU A 73 -0.41 -3.29 0.15
C LEU A 73 -0.05 -3.23 -1.34
N LEU A 74 1.16 -2.80 -1.64
CA LEU A 74 1.65 -2.74 -3.02
C LEU A 74 1.60 -4.10 -3.68
N HIS A 75 2.14 -5.12 -3.00
CA HIS A 75 2.17 -6.49 -3.53
C HIS A 75 0.76 -7.00 -3.81
N ALA A 76 -0.16 -6.79 -2.87
CA ALA A 76 -1.52 -7.31 -3.01
C ALA A 76 -2.25 -6.69 -4.21
N ILE A 77 -2.09 -5.39 -4.43
CA ILE A 77 -2.75 -4.73 -5.55
C ILE A 77 -2.06 -5.08 -6.87
N ALA A 78 -0.72 -5.03 -6.89
CA ALA A 78 0.03 -5.28 -8.12
C ALA A 78 -0.08 -6.72 -8.60
N SER A 79 -0.17 -7.68 -7.66
CA SER A 79 -0.17 -9.11 -8.00
C SER A 79 -1.56 -9.67 -8.22
N ASN A 80 -2.55 -9.22 -7.45
CA ASN A 80 -3.90 -9.79 -7.50
C ASN A 80 -4.83 -9.10 -8.50
N HIS A 81 -4.45 -7.93 -8.99
CA HIS A 81 -5.20 -7.18 -10.01
C HIS A 81 -6.68 -7.00 -9.63
N PRO A 82 -6.98 -6.28 -8.52
CA PRO A 82 -8.37 -6.07 -8.13
C PRO A 82 -9.18 -5.24 -9.13
N PHE A 83 -8.51 -4.40 -9.91
CA PHE A 83 -9.17 -3.59 -10.93
C PHE A 83 -8.98 -4.21 -12.31
N VAL A 84 -9.86 -3.86 -13.25
CA VAL A 84 -9.74 -4.30 -14.63
C VAL A 84 -8.48 -3.72 -15.27
N ASP A 85 -8.11 -2.49 -14.90
CA ASP A 85 -6.95 -1.81 -15.45
C ASP A 85 -6.37 -0.86 -14.41
N GLY A 86 -5.12 -0.44 -14.61
CA GLY A 86 -4.46 0.55 -13.77
C GLY A 86 -3.93 0.00 -12.45
N ASN A 87 -3.78 -1.31 -12.31
CA ASN A 87 -3.35 -1.92 -11.05
C ASN A 87 -1.95 -1.50 -10.62
N LYS A 88 -1.00 -1.40 -11.54
CA LYS A 88 0.37 -0.99 -11.19
C LYS A 88 0.39 0.44 -10.63
N ARG A 89 -0.36 1.33 -11.26
CA ARG A 89 -0.43 2.72 -10.83
C ARG A 89 -1.15 2.83 -9.49
N ALA A 90 -2.26 2.09 -9.32
CA ALA A 90 -2.99 2.07 -8.06
C ALA A 90 -2.14 1.48 -6.94
N ALA A 91 -1.34 0.44 -7.23
CA ALA A 91 -0.45 -0.17 -6.25
C ALA A 91 0.59 0.82 -5.75
N TRP A 92 1.27 1.52 -6.66
CA TRP A 92 2.27 2.50 -6.28
C TRP A 92 1.66 3.65 -5.49
N LEU A 93 0.59 4.25 -6.00
CA LEU A 93 -0.01 5.41 -5.33
C LEU A 93 -0.60 5.04 -3.97
N SER A 94 -1.19 3.86 -3.82
CA SER A 94 -1.70 3.43 -2.53
C SER A 94 -0.57 3.27 -1.52
N ALA A 95 0.54 2.64 -1.92
CA ALA A 95 1.70 2.51 -1.05
C ALA A 95 2.29 3.87 -0.69
N ALA A 96 2.38 4.78 -1.67
CA ALA A 96 2.93 6.11 -1.44
C ALA A 96 2.05 6.93 -0.49
N VAL A 97 0.74 6.90 -0.69
CA VAL A 97 -0.19 7.61 0.20
C VAL A 97 -0.13 7.02 1.60
N PHE A 98 -0.08 5.68 1.71
CA PHE A 98 0.04 5.04 3.00
C PHE A 98 1.30 5.50 3.74
N LEU A 99 2.44 5.48 3.05
CA LEU A 99 3.70 5.94 3.65
C LEU A 99 3.61 7.42 4.05
N GLY A 100 3.06 8.25 3.18
CA GLY A 100 2.93 9.68 3.45
C GLY A 100 2.09 9.98 4.67
N VAL A 101 0.93 9.35 4.81
CA VAL A 101 0.06 9.59 5.97
C VAL A 101 0.64 9.01 7.25
N ASN A 102 1.64 8.15 7.14
CA ASN A 102 2.34 7.60 8.30
C ASN A 102 3.71 8.24 8.53
N GLY A 103 3.94 9.41 7.94
CA GLY A 103 5.10 10.25 8.28
C GLY A 103 6.34 10.05 7.43
N VAL A 104 6.27 9.27 6.37
CA VAL A 104 7.42 9.08 5.49
C VAL A 104 7.42 10.18 4.43
N ASP A 105 8.52 10.91 4.33
CA ASP A 105 8.67 11.98 3.36
C ASP A 105 9.07 11.39 2.00
N LEU A 106 8.24 11.61 0.99
CA LEU A 106 8.45 11.10 -0.36
C LEU A 106 8.79 12.21 -1.35
N ALA A 107 9.17 13.41 -0.86
CA ALA A 107 9.43 14.55 -1.74
C ALA A 107 10.54 14.26 -2.76
N ASP A 108 11.55 13.50 -2.35
CA ASP A 108 12.71 13.22 -3.20
C ASP A 108 12.72 11.80 -3.76
N VAL A 109 11.55 11.15 -3.79
CA VAL A 109 11.47 9.77 -4.28
C VAL A 109 11.86 9.69 -5.76
N ASP A 110 12.62 8.66 -6.08
CA ASP A 110 13.02 8.40 -7.47
C ASP A 110 11.89 7.63 -8.16
N LEU A 111 11.15 8.33 -9.01
CA LEU A 111 9.98 7.74 -9.68
C LEU A 111 10.33 6.64 -10.67
N ASP A 112 11.53 6.71 -11.28
CA ASP A 112 11.95 5.64 -12.18
C ASP A 112 12.21 4.35 -11.41
N ARG A 113 12.84 4.45 -10.25
CA ARG A 113 13.07 3.28 -9.39
C ARG A 113 11.75 2.75 -8.83
N ALA A 114 10.83 3.64 -8.51
CA ALA A 114 9.49 3.24 -8.07
C ALA A 114 8.76 2.46 -9.16
N TYR A 115 8.86 2.92 -10.40
CA TYR A 115 8.26 2.24 -11.54
C TYR A 115 8.85 0.83 -11.70
N ASP A 116 10.19 0.73 -11.65
CA ASP A 116 10.86 -0.56 -11.78
C ASP A 116 10.42 -1.53 -10.68
N LEU A 117 10.30 -1.05 -9.45
CA LEU A 117 9.85 -1.86 -8.34
C LEU A 117 8.46 -2.44 -8.59
N VAL A 118 7.53 -1.59 -9.00
CA VAL A 118 6.15 -2.04 -9.22
C VAL A 118 6.07 -3.04 -10.38
N VAL A 119 6.83 -2.80 -11.44
CA VAL A 119 6.87 -3.72 -12.58
C VAL A 119 7.40 -5.08 -12.16
N GLU A 120 8.48 -5.12 -11.37
CA GLU A 120 9.05 -6.37 -10.89
C GLU A 120 8.08 -7.13 -9.99
N VAL A 121 7.37 -6.41 -9.12
CA VAL A 121 6.37 -7.05 -8.25
C VAL A 121 5.20 -7.58 -9.07
N ALA A 122 4.70 -6.80 -10.00
CA ALA A 122 3.57 -7.22 -10.84
C ALA A 122 3.92 -8.43 -11.71
N ALA A 123 5.19 -8.53 -12.14
CA ALA A 123 5.65 -9.65 -12.95
C ALA A 123 5.98 -10.90 -12.12
N GLY A 124 5.94 -10.81 -10.80
CA GLY A 124 6.28 -11.93 -9.93
C GLY A 124 7.76 -12.12 -9.72
N GLU A 125 8.59 -11.19 -10.18
CA GLU A 125 10.05 -11.29 -10.07
C GLU A 125 10.53 -10.91 -8.66
N LEU A 126 9.76 -10.12 -7.95
CA LEU A 126 10.02 -9.76 -6.55
C LEU A 126 8.74 -9.95 -5.78
N ALA A 127 8.72 -10.93 -4.87
CA ALA A 127 7.49 -11.31 -4.17
C ALA A 127 7.62 -11.31 -2.66
N ASP A 128 8.82 -11.31 -2.12
CA ASP A 128 9.00 -11.35 -0.66
C ASP A 128 8.80 -9.94 -0.07
N ILE A 129 8.02 -9.88 0.99
CA ILE A 129 7.67 -8.59 1.60
C ILE A 129 8.89 -7.83 2.14
N PRO A 130 9.84 -8.48 2.84
CA PRO A 130 11.05 -7.77 3.28
C PRO A 130 11.85 -7.17 2.13
N GLY A 131 11.92 -7.87 1.00
CA GLY A 131 12.63 -7.37 -0.19
C GLY A 131 11.95 -6.14 -0.77
N ILE A 132 10.61 -6.17 -0.88
CA ILE A 132 9.84 -5.03 -1.38
C ILE A 132 10.00 -3.85 -0.41
N ALA A 133 9.91 -4.11 0.89
CA ALA A 133 10.06 -3.06 1.90
C ALA A 133 11.45 -2.43 1.83
N GLY A 134 12.48 -3.22 1.63
CA GLY A 134 13.84 -2.72 1.46
C GLY A 134 13.96 -1.79 0.26
N ARG A 135 13.34 -2.17 -0.86
CA ARG A 135 13.35 -1.33 -2.05
C ARG A 135 12.58 -0.02 -1.82
N LEU A 136 11.48 -0.07 -1.08
CA LEU A 136 10.73 1.15 -0.73
C LEU A 136 11.56 2.10 0.12
N ARG A 137 12.34 1.57 1.06
CA ARG A 137 13.20 2.41 1.91
C ARG A 137 14.29 3.11 1.10
N GLU A 138 14.72 2.52 0.00
CA GLU A 138 15.81 3.06 -0.82
C GLU A 138 15.35 4.11 -1.84
N LEU A 139 14.06 4.30 -2.01
CA LEU A 139 13.55 5.30 -2.93
C LEU A 139 13.81 6.70 -2.38
#